data_ecb2429bfcd533744fe3e7dfa8a53da5
#
_entry.id   ecb2429bfcd533744fe3e7dfa8a53da5
#
_cell.length_a   1.000
_cell.length_b   1.000
_cell.length_c   1.000
_cell.angle_alpha   90.00
_cell.angle_beta   90.00
_cell.angle_gamma   90.00
#
_symmetry.space_group_name_H-M   'P 1'
#
loop_
_entity.id
_entity.type
_entity.pdbx_description
1 polymer ?
#
loop_
_entity_poly.entity_id
_entity_poly.type
_entity_poly.pdbx_seq_one_letter_code
_entity_poly.pdbx_strand_id
1 'polypeptide(L)'
;MAPLVEQNWEQFSRNWNSDVKLSLLFSQAALTTPLPESATVILISSGAAVNGSPLSGGYAGAKRMQMFLANYAQKESDRLHLGLRFLALVPGGIIPTTELGKVAVEAYASSLGLSTADFLKNMAARPTPEDVAHAVVECASDPQERAGKAFLVTGAGVTLVS
;
A
#
# COMPACT_ATOMS: atom_id res chain seq x y z
N MET A 1 -4.36 -11.56 12.49
CA MET A 1 -5.44 -10.57 12.39
C MET A 1 -6.33 -10.76 13.58
N ALA A 2 -6.75 -9.68 14.27
CA ALA A 2 -7.59 -9.76 15.46
C ALA A 2 -8.37 -8.43 15.65
N PRO A 3 -9.52 -8.45 16.34
CA PRO A 3 -10.24 -7.24 16.73
C PRO A 3 -9.37 -6.30 17.59
N LEU A 4 -9.68 -5.00 17.57
CA LEU A 4 -8.90 -4.01 18.32
C LEU A 4 -8.79 -4.33 19.81
N VAL A 5 -9.85 -4.82 20.42
CA VAL A 5 -9.90 -5.16 21.84
C VAL A 5 -8.98 -6.33 22.25
N GLU A 6 -8.54 -7.13 21.28
CA GLU A 6 -7.64 -8.27 21.48
C GLU A 6 -6.19 -7.97 21.08
N GLN A 7 -5.91 -6.77 20.54
CA GLN A 7 -4.58 -6.39 20.10
C GLN A 7 -3.70 -6.04 21.31
N ASN A 8 -2.47 -6.51 21.31
CA ASN A 8 -1.42 -5.99 22.17
C ASN A 8 -0.43 -5.14 21.34
N TRP A 9 0.44 -4.40 22.03
CA TRP A 9 1.38 -3.49 21.35
C TRP A 9 2.36 -4.22 20.44
N GLU A 10 2.85 -5.38 20.82
CA GLU A 10 3.78 -6.16 20.02
C GLU A 10 3.15 -6.57 18.67
N GLN A 11 1.92 -7.07 18.69
CA GLN A 11 1.17 -7.43 17.50
C GLN A 11 0.84 -6.19 16.66
N PHE A 12 0.39 -5.13 17.32
CA PHE A 12 -0.01 -3.89 16.65
C PHE A 12 1.18 -3.18 15.97
N SER A 13 2.34 -3.14 16.62
CA SER A 13 3.54 -2.47 16.10
C SER A 13 4.34 -3.27 15.08
N ARG A 14 4.03 -4.54 14.86
CA ARG A 14 4.81 -5.43 13.98
C ARG A 14 5.00 -4.84 12.57
N ASN A 15 3.92 -4.38 11.96
CA ASN A 15 3.98 -3.78 10.62
C ASN A 15 4.66 -2.40 10.61
N TRP A 16 4.67 -1.69 11.73
CA TRP A 16 5.46 -0.45 11.86
C TRP A 16 6.95 -0.76 11.89
N ASN A 17 7.36 -1.80 12.58
CA ASN A 17 8.76 -2.23 12.67
C ASN A 17 9.28 -2.88 11.37
N SER A 18 8.41 -3.30 10.47
CA SER A 18 8.76 -3.80 9.13
C SER A 18 8.45 -2.77 8.04
N ASP A 19 7.19 -2.60 7.69
CA ASP A 19 6.76 -1.86 6.50
C ASP A 19 7.13 -0.37 6.56
N VAL A 20 6.87 0.28 7.71
CA VAL A 20 7.20 1.71 7.88
C VAL A 20 8.71 1.90 7.94
N LYS A 21 9.41 1.06 8.70
CA LYS A 21 10.87 1.14 8.83
C LYS A 21 11.57 0.91 7.48
N LEU A 22 11.15 -0.10 6.71
CA LEU A 22 11.68 -0.34 5.37
C LEU A 22 11.42 0.86 4.45
N SER A 23 10.19 1.37 4.43
CA SER A 23 9.84 2.52 3.58
C SER A 23 10.65 3.75 3.93
N LEU A 24 10.89 4.02 5.23
CA LEU A 24 11.75 5.12 5.68
C LEU A 24 13.18 4.93 5.18
N LEU A 25 13.78 3.77 5.44
CA LEU A 25 15.19 3.51 5.10
C LEU A 25 15.44 3.55 3.59
N PHE A 26 14.54 2.97 2.78
CA PHE A 26 14.67 3.03 1.33
C PHE A 26 14.43 4.43 0.79
N SER A 27 13.49 5.19 1.35
CA SER A 27 13.30 6.60 0.96
C SER A 27 14.52 7.46 1.31
N GLN A 28 15.12 7.27 2.48
CA GLN A 28 16.37 7.94 2.86
C GLN A 28 17.51 7.57 1.92
N ALA A 29 17.66 6.28 1.61
CA ALA A 29 18.69 5.82 0.67
C ALA A 29 18.51 6.46 -0.72
N ALA A 30 17.27 6.51 -1.25
CA ALA A 30 16.99 7.15 -2.53
C ALA A 30 17.31 8.66 -2.52
N LEU A 31 17.02 9.36 -1.42
CA LEU A 31 17.30 10.80 -1.28
C LEU A 31 18.78 11.14 -1.10
N THR A 32 19.62 10.17 -0.72
CA THR A 32 21.04 10.38 -0.39
C THR A 32 22.00 9.69 -1.36
N THR A 33 21.49 8.79 -2.20
CA THR A 33 22.28 8.09 -3.23
C THR A 33 22.10 8.80 -4.58
N PRO A 34 23.15 9.00 -5.38
CA PRO A 34 22.99 9.54 -6.73
C PRO A 34 22.13 8.59 -7.58
N LEU A 35 20.93 9.02 -7.90
CA LEU A 35 20.02 8.35 -8.82
C LEU A 35 19.83 9.21 -10.07
N PRO A 36 19.45 8.61 -11.21
CA PRO A 36 19.11 9.38 -12.41
C PRO A 36 17.96 10.36 -12.11
N GLU A 37 18.02 11.56 -12.68
CA GLU A 37 16.89 12.47 -12.68
C GLU A 37 15.66 11.77 -13.26
N SER A 38 14.49 12.07 -12.72
CA SER A 38 13.22 11.40 -13.02
C SER A 38 13.09 9.94 -12.57
N ALA A 39 14.06 9.38 -11.85
CA ALA A 39 13.87 8.06 -11.22
C ALA A 39 12.64 8.07 -10.31
N THR A 40 11.88 6.97 -10.33
CA THR A 40 10.63 6.85 -9.59
C THR A 40 10.77 5.84 -8.45
N VAL A 41 10.41 6.26 -7.25
CA VAL A 41 10.33 5.42 -6.05
C VAL A 41 8.86 5.18 -5.74
N ILE A 42 8.43 3.92 -5.77
CA ILE A 42 7.04 3.52 -5.55
C ILE A 42 6.93 2.79 -4.23
N LEU A 43 6.13 3.33 -3.31
CA LEU A 43 5.80 2.70 -2.02
C LEU A 43 4.49 1.92 -2.17
N ILE A 44 4.52 0.62 -1.88
CA ILE A 44 3.32 -0.22 -2.01
C ILE A 44 2.55 -0.22 -0.70
N SER A 45 1.41 0.48 -0.71
CA SER A 45 0.45 0.56 0.39
C SER A 45 -0.63 -0.54 0.26
N SER A 46 -1.84 -0.28 0.69
CA SER A 46 -2.98 -1.21 0.66
C SER A 46 -4.31 -0.46 0.74
N GLY A 47 -5.36 -1.00 0.18
CA GLY A 47 -6.73 -0.50 0.34
C GLY A 47 -7.16 -0.37 1.81
N ALA A 48 -6.62 -1.19 2.71
CA ALA A 48 -6.84 -1.05 4.15
C ALA A 48 -6.37 0.30 4.70
N ALA A 49 -5.40 0.95 4.06
CA ALA A 49 -4.92 2.29 4.44
C ALA A 49 -5.94 3.40 4.17
N VAL A 50 -6.88 3.17 3.27
CA VAL A 50 -7.92 4.15 2.88
C VAL A 50 -9.17 3.97 3.74
N ASN A 51 -9.70 2.76 3.76
CA ASN A 51 -11.00 2.48 4.39
C ASN A 51 -10.88 1.92 5.81
N GLY A 52 -9.68 1.57 6.26
CA GLY A 52 -9.48 0.79 7.46
C GLY A 52 -9.94 -0.66 7.30
N SER A 53 -9.87 -1.42 8.39
CA SER A 53 -10.35 -2.79 8.43
C SER A 53 -10.48 -3.26 9.88
N PRO A 54 -11.60 -3.90 10.27
CA PRO A 54 -11.85 -4.30 11.67
C PRO A 54 -10.80 -5.26 12.24
N LEU A 55 -10.11 -6.02 11.39
CA LEU A 55 -9.13 -7.04 11.81
C LEU A 55 -7.69 -6.66 11.47
N SER A 56 -7.45 -5.50 10.86
CA SER A 56 -6.12 -5.15 10.34
C SER A 56 -5.12 -4.71 11.41
N GLY A 57 -5.59 -4.34 12.60
CA GLY A 57 -4.71 -3.85 13.67
C GLY A 57 -3.80 -2.71 13.19
N GLY A 58 -2.51 -2.81 13.50
CA GLY A 58 -1.51 -1.85 13.08
C GLY A 58 -1.18 -1.85 11.59
N TYR A 59 -1.61 -2.87 10.83
CA TYR A 59 -1.34 -2.97 9.40
C TYR A 59 -1.91 -1.78 8.60
N ALA A 60 -3.20 -1.45 8.80
CA ALA A 60 -3.82 -0.34 8.10
C ALA A 60 -3.11 1.00 8.38
N GLY A 61 -2.72 1.25 9.63
CA GLY A 61 -1.95 2.41 10.02
C GLY A 61 -0.56 2.45 9.39
N ALA A 62 0.16 1.32 9.39
CA ALA A 62 1.47 1.20 8.76
C ALA A 62 1.38 1.45 7.23
N LYS A 63 0.37 0.91 6.58
CA LYS A 63 0.11 1.14 5.14
C LYS A 63 -0.30 2.60 4.85
N ARG A 64 -1.05 3.25 5.75
CA ARG A 64 -1.34 4.68 5.66
C ARG A 64 -0.07 5.53 5.79
N MET A 65 0.83 5.14 6.69
CA MET A 65 2.12 5.80 6.85
C MET A 65 2.99 5.71 5.59
N GLN A 66 2.92 4.63 4.82
CA GLN A 66 3.62 4.55 3.53
C GLN A 66 3.11 5.58 2.51
N MET A 67 1.80 5.87 2.49
CA MET A 67 1.25 6.94 1.65
C MET A 67 1.77 8.32 2.10
N PHE A 68 1.80 8.56 3.41
CA PHE A 68 2.38 9.79 3.96
C PHE A 68 3.87 9.93 3.63
N LEU A 69 4.65 8.85 3.76
CA LEU A 69 6.09 8.85 3.45
C LEU A 69 6.36 9.16 1.97
N ALA A 70 5.53 8.67 1.05
CA ALA A 70 5.67 9.01 -0.37
C ALA A 70 5.52 10.53 -0.60
N ASN A 71 4.51 11.15 0.00
CA ASN A 71 4.33 12.61 -0.07
C ASN A 71 5.47 13.38 0.62
N TYR A 72 5.89 12.90 1.78
CA TYR A 72 6.97 13.53 2.54
C TYR A 72 8.31 13.45 1.79
N ALA A 73 8.66 12.28 1.27
CA ALA A 73 9.88 12.09 0.49
C ALA A 73 9.86 12.91 -0.81
N GLN A 74 8.68 13.09 -1.45
CA GLN A 74 8.57 13.99 -2.60
C GLN A 74 8.94 15.44 -2.22
N LYS A 75 8.39 15.96 -1.13
CA LYS A 75 8.73 17.31 -0.67
C LYS A 75 10.22 17.48 -0.36
N GLU A 76 10.87 16.44 0.17
CA GLU A 76 12.31 16.44 0.38
C GLU A 76 13.09 16.40 -0.94
N SER A 77 12.66 15.60 -1.93
CA SER A 77 13.23 15.58 -3.28
C SER A 77 13.17 16.97 -3.93
N ASP A 78 12.00 17.61 -3.83
CA ASP A 78 11.77 18.97 -4.38
C ASP A 78 12.66 20.00 -3.68
N ARG A 79 12.74 19.98 -2.34
CA ARG A 79 13.58 20.87 -1.53
C ARG A 79 15.07 20.72 -1.84
N LEU A 80 15.51 19.50 -2.12
CA LEU A 80 16.91 19.18 -2.44
C LEU A 80 17.23 19.25 -3.95
N HIS A 81 16.23 19.58 -4.78
CA HIS A 81 16.36 19.66 -6.26
C HIS A 81 16.91 18.38 -6.89
N LEU A 82 16.47 17.19 -6.39
CA LEU A 82 16.97 15.90 -6.85
C LEU A 82 16.28 15.42 -8.13
N GLY A 83 15.15 15.98 -8.51
CA GLY A 83 14.36 15.54 -9.66
C GLY A 83 13.76 14.14 -9.53
N LEU A 84 13.79 13.54 -8.32
CA LEU A 84 13.23 12.21 -8.06
C LEU A 84 11.70 12.29 -7.86
N ARG A 85 11.02 11.24 -8.24
CA ARG A 85 9.58 11.09 -8.04
C ARG A 85 9.28 10.02 -7.00
N PHE A 86 8.49 10.38 -5.99
CA PHE A 86 7.97 9.46 -4.99
C PHE A 86 6.46 9.39 -5.11
N LEU A 87 5.89 8.19 -5.08
CA LEU A 87 4.44 7.99 -5.07
C LEU A 87 4.07 6.72 -4.30
N ALA A 88 2.81 6.56 -3.95
CA ALA A 88 2.30 5.33 -3.36
C ALA A 88 1.30 4.64 -4.29
N LEU A 89 1.42 3.32 -4.44
CA LEU A 89 0.38 2.48 -5.02
C LEU A 89 -0.40 1.77 -3.92
N VAL A 90 -1.71 1.74 -4.09
CA VAL A 90 -2.68 1.25 -3.12
C VAL A 90 -3.51 0.14 -3.77
N PRO A 91 -3.07 -1.14 -3.75
CA PRO A 91 -3.92 -2.23 -4.20
C PRO A 91 -5.25 -2.20 -3.44
N GLY A 92 -6.37 -2.05 -4.19
CA GLY A 92 -7.68 -1.65 -3.67
C GLY A 92 -8.50 -2.77 -3.03
N GLY A 93 -7.93 -3.96 -2.86
CA GLY A 93 -8.64 -5.08 -2.27
C GLY A 93 -7.71 -6.24 -1.92
N ILE A 94 -8.32 -7.29 -1.35
CA ILE A 94 -7.60 -8.53 -1.06
C ILE A 94 -7.30 -9.23 -2.39
N ILE A 95 -6.06 -9.66 -2.60
CA ILE A 95 -5.63 -10.47 -3.75
C ILE A 95 -5.53 -11.93 -3.27
N PRO A 96 -6.56 -12.77 -3.48
CA PRO A 96 -6.68 -14.09 -2.83
C PRO A 96 -5.61 -15.10 -3.27
N THR A 97 -4.96 -14.84 -4.39
CA THR A 97 -3.89 -15.70 -4.93
C THR A 97 -2.56 -15.54 -4.19
N THR A 98 -2.42 -14.49 -3.38
CA THR A 98 -1.23 -14.25 -2.55
C THR A 98 -1.37 -14.91 -1.18
N GLU A 99 -0.25 -15.22 -0.52
CA GLU A 99 -0.28 -15.80 0.85
C GLU A 99 -0.97 -14.85 1.85
N LEU A 100 -0.68 -13.56 1.79
CA LEU A 100 -1.37 -12.55 2.61
C LEU A 100 -2.88 -12.51 2.32
N GLY A 101 -3.24 -12.61 1.04
CA GLY A 101 -4.63 -12.62 0.61
C GLY A 101 -5.41 -13.83 1.13
N LYS A 102 -4.82 -15.03 1.11
CA LYS A 102 -5.43 -16.25 1.67
C LYS A 102 -5.75 -16.08 3.15
N VAL A 103 -4.76 -15.65 3.94
CA VAL A 103 -4.94 -15.40 5.39
C VAL A 103 -6.02 -14.35 5.63
N ALA A 104 -6.08 -13.29 4.83
CA ALA A 104 -7.11 -12.26 4.95
C ALA A 104 -8.50 -12.80 4.63
N VAL A 105 -8.66 -13.58 3.54
CA VAL A 105 -9.94 -14.21 3.17
C VAL A 105 -10.44 -15.10 4.29
N GLU A 106 -9.61 -15.96 4.85
CA GLU A 106 -9.98 -16.85 5.96
C GLU A 106 -10.43 -16.07 7.19
N ALA A 107 -9.65 -15.04 7.59
CA ALA A 107 -9.97 -14.24 8.76
C ALA A 107 -11.28 -13.46 8.62
N TYR A 108 -11.50 -12.81 7.46
CA TYR A 108 -12.73 -12.05 7.23
C TYR A 108 -13.95 -12.95 7.02
N ALA A 109 -13.83 -14.06 6.30
CA ALA A 109 -14.92 -15.03 6.16
C ALA A 109 -15.35 -15.56 7.53
N SER A 110 -14.38 -15.97 8.36
CA SER A 110 -14.65 -16.43 9.73
C SER A 110 -15.33 -15.36 10.58
N SER A 111 -14.87 -14.12 10.53
CA SER A 111 -15.44 -13.02 11.33
C SER A 111 -16.87 -12.66 10.93
N LEU A 112 -17.27 -12.98 9.70
CA LEU A 112 -18.63 -12.77 9.17
C LEU A 112 -19.50 -14.02 9.24
N GLY A 113 -18.99 -15.14 9.74
CA GLY A 113 -19.71 -16.42 9.76
C GLY A 113 -19.98 -17.00 8.36
N LEU A 114 -19.12 -16.67 7.37
CA LEU A 114 -19.25 -17.11 5.98
C LEU A 114 -18.23 -18.21 5.66
N SER A 115 -18.54 -19.02 4.64
CA SER A 115 -17.51 -19.81 3.99
C SER A 115 -16.56 -18.91 3.20
N THR A 116 -15.30 -19.33 3.02
CA THR A 116 -14.35 -18.58 2.16
C THR A 116 -14.87 -18.43 0.73
N ALA A 117 -15.58 -19.44 0.22
CA ALA A 117 -16.20 -19.40 -1.11
C ALA A 117 -17.29 -18.33 -1.23
N ASP A 118 -18.15 -18.22 -0.23
CA ASP A 118 -19.23 -17.21 -0.23
C ASP A 118 -18.67 -15.81 0.02
N PHE A 119 -17.69 -15.67 0.88
CA PHE A 119 -16.96 -14.41 1.07
C PHE A 119 -16.36 -13.93 -0.28
N LEU A 120 -15.68 -14.81 -1.00
CA LEU A 120 -15.07 -14.49 -2.29
C LEU A 120 -16.09 -14.10 -3.37
N LYS A 121 -17.27 -14.72 -3.39
CA LYS A 121 -18.37 -14.36 -4.32
C LYS A 121 -18.89 -12.95 -4.08
N ASN A 122 -18.92 -12.52 -2.82
CA ASN A 122 -19.47 -11.23 -2.42
C ASN A 122 -18.44 -10.07 -2.50
N MET A 123 -17.18 -10.36 -2.83
CA MET A 123 -16.18 -9.33 -2.98
C MET A 123 -16.34 -8.57 -4.31
N ALA A 124 -16.27 -7.25 -4.25
CA ALA A 124 -16.23 -6.37 -5.41
C ALA A 124 -15.03 -6.69 -6.33
N ALA A 125 -14.99 -6.09 -7.53
CA ALA A 125 -13.88 -6.24 -8.48
C ALA A 125 -12.53 -5.98 -7.80
N ARG A 126 -11.71 -7.03 -7.73
CA ARG A 126 -10.41 -7.05 -7.06
C ARG A 126 -9.30 -6.84 -8.07
N PRO A 127 -8.22 -6.18 -7.69
CA PRO A 127 -7.04 -6.18 -8.53
C PRO A 127 -6.41 -7.59 -8.53
N THR A 128 -5.84 -7.96 -9.65
CA THR A 128 -4.93 -9.11 -9.78
C THR A 128 -3.49 -8.67 -9.53
N PRO A 129 -2.54 -9.60 -9.33
CA PRO A 129 -1.13 -9.25 -9.31
C PRO A 129 -0.68 -8.54 -10.59
N GLU A 130 -1.24 -8.92 -11.74
CA GLU A 130 -0.98 -8.35 -13.06
C GLU A 130 -1.46 -6.90 -13.14
N ASP A 131 -2.64 -6.58 -12.60
CA ASP A 131 -3.14 -5.20 -12.52
C ASP A 131 -2.18 -4.32 -11.70
N VAL A 132 -1.67 -4.84 -10.58
CA VAL A 132 -0.68 -4.11 -9.77
C VAL A 132 0.64 -3.93 -10.53
N ALA A 133 1.10 -4.96 -11.24
CA ALA A 133 2.32 -4.88 -12.05
C ALA A 133 2.18 -3.86 -13.19
N HIS A 134 1.05 -3.85 -13.88
CA HIS A 134 0.76 -2.85 -14.91
C HIS A 134 0.74 -1.44 -14.32
N ALA A 135 0.11 -1.25 -13.15
CA ALA A 135 0.09 0.04 -12.47
C ALA A 135 1.50 0.52 -12.07
N VAL A 136 2.39 -0.39 -11.66
CA VAL A 136 3.80 -0.06 -11.38
C VAL A 136 4.48 0.46 -12.65
N VAL A 137 4.36 -0.24 -13.77
CA VAL A 137 4.97 0.16 -15.05
C VAL A 137 4.38 1.49 -15.52
N GLU A 138 3.07 1.65 -15.49
CA GLU A 138 2.37 2.87 -15.86
C GLU A 138 2.86 4.06 -15.02
N CYS A 139 2.87 3.92 -13.69
CA CYS A 139 3.30 4.99 -12.79
C CYS A 139 4.80 5.29 -12.87
N ALA A 140 5.64 4.32 -13.24
CA ALA A 140 7.06 4.54 -13.47
C ALA A 140 7.33 5.28 -14.78
N SER A 141 6.48 5.08 -15.79
CA SER A 141 6.65 5.64 -17.14
C SER A 141 6.03 7.03 -17.33
N ASP A 142 5.11 7.43 -16.44
CA ASP A 142 4.30 8.64 -16.57
C ASP A 142 4.91 9.84 -15.81
N PRO A 143 4.66 11.06 -16.31
CA PRO A 143 5.35 12.24 -15.83
C PRO A 143 4.93 12.74 -14.44
N GLN A 144 5.53 13.85 -14.04
CA GLN A 144 5.53 14.51 -12.73
C GLN A 144 4.17 14.72 -12.04
N GLU A 145 3.06 14.63 -12.75
CA GLU A 145 1.73 14.84 -12.16
C GLU A 145 1.35 13.83 -11.07
N ARG A 146 2.03 12.68 -11.03
CA ARG A 146 1.80 11.63 -10.03
C ARG A 146 2.69 11.77 -8.78
N ALA A 147 3.69 12.64 -8.83
CA ALA A 147 4.65 12.82 -7.74
C ALA A 147 3.96 13.26 -6.43
N GLY A 148 4.34 12.66 -5.33
CA GLY A 148 3.80 12.94 -4.00
C GLY A 148 2.38 12.42 -3.73
N LYS A 149 1.77 11.73 -4.68
CA LYS A 149 0.37 11.27 -4.59
C LYS A 149 0.27 9.77 -4.32
N ALA A 150 -0.93 9.32 -3.95
CA ALA A 150 -1.27 7.91 -3.79
C ALA A 150 -2.34 7.50 -4.80
N PHE A 151 -2.21 6.32 -5.39
CA PHE A 151 -3.09 5.83 -6.44
C PHE A 151 -3.69 4.47 -6.08
N LEU A 152 -5.01 4.40 -6.08
CA LEU A 152 -5.77 3.19 -5.88
C LEU A 152 -5.71 2.35 -7.17
N VAL A 153 -5.34 1.08 -7.02
CA VAL A 153 -5.31 0.10 -8.11
C VAL A 153 -6.46 -0.89 -7.92
N THR A 154 -7.33 -0.98 -8.92
CA THR A 154 -8.45 -1.94 -8.96
C THR A 154 -8.43 -2.69 -10.30
N GLY A 155 -9.28 -3.69 -10.47
CA GLY A 155 -9.48 -4.33 -11.78
C GLY A 155 -10.03 -3.39 -12.86
N ALA A 156 -10.48 -2.18 -12.50
CA ALA A 156 -10.93 -1.15 -13.44
C ALA A 156 -9.82 -0.14 -13.80
N GLY A 157 -8.62 -0.27 -13.22
CA GLY A 157 -7.48 0.61 -13.49
C GLY A 157 -7.00 1.41 -12.27
N VAL A 158 -6.28 2.48 -12.54
CA VAL A 158 -5.58 3.32 -11.56
C VAL A 158 -6.31 4.64 -11.37
N THR A 159 -6.61 5.01 -10.10
CA THR A 159 -7.28 6.27 -9.76
C THR A 159 -6.59 6.97 -8.59
N LEU A 160 -6.67 8.31 -8.54
CA LEU A 160 -6.12 9.08 -7.42
C LEU A 160 -6.88 8.75 -6.12
N VAL A 161 -6.15 8.54 -5.03
CA VAL A 161 -6.74 8.45 -3.69
C VAL A 161 -7.05 9.87 -3.21
N SER A 162 -8.31 10.12 -2.92
CA SER A 162 -8.81 11.39 -2.38
C SER A 162 -8.60 11.50 -0.87
#